data_3a33593ea84834fdbdd960335c473bc9
#
_entry.id   3a33593ea84834fdbdd960335c473bc9
#
_cell.length_a   1.000
_cell.length_b   1.000
_cell.length_c   1.000
_cell.angle_alpha   90.00
_cell.angle_beta   90.00
_cell.angle_gamma   90.00
#
_symmetry.space_group_name_H-M   'P 1'
#
loop_
_entity.id
_entity.type
_entity.pdbx_description
1 polymer ?
#
loop_
_entity_poly.entity_id
_entity_poly.type
_entity_poly.pdbx_seq_one_letter_code
_entity_poly.pdbx_strand_id
1 'polypeptide(L)' 'LRHTNAKGQDYYLHSKQCTLGNGEQQQIYYFARNERPHEALEAVPKGYGIVESQKTGLPFLKRVG' A
#
# COMPACT_ATOMS: atom_id res chain seq x y z
N LEU A 1 9.08 2.00 -1.86
CA LEU A 1 8.95 0.75 -2.61
C LEU A 1 8.10 0.96 -3.86
N ARG A 2 8.67 0.67 -4.99
CA ARG A 2 7.96 0.72 -6.26
C ARG A 2 7.49 -0.68 -6.63
N HIS A 3 6.24 -0.79 -7.05
CA HIS A 3 5.68 -2.03 -7.56
C HIS A 3 5.15 -1.78 -8.97
N THR A 4 5.60 -2.58 -9.92
CA THR A 4 5.12 -2.53 -11.29
C THR A 4 4.11 -3.66 -11.47
N ASN A 5 2.86 -3.32 -11.84
CA ASN A 5 1.81 -4.31 -11.98
C ASN A 5 1.93 -5.05 -13.33
N ALA A 6 1.02 -6.01 -13.55
CA ALA A 6 1.03 -6.82 -14.76
C ALA A 6 0.78 -5.99 -16.03
N LYS A 7 0.20 -4.81 -15.91
CA LYS A 7 -0.05 -3.90 -17.03
C LYS A 7 1.09 -2.93 -17.28
N GLY A 8 2.20 -3.07 -16.55
CA GLY A 8 3.35 -2.19 -16.69
C GLY A 8 3.22 -0.84 -16.03
N GLN A 9 2.29 -0.67 -15.12
CA GLN A 9 2.07 0.57 -14.39
C GLN A 9 2.83 0.55 -13.06
N ASP A 10 3.48 1.66 -12.74
CA ASP A 10 4.23 1.77 -11.50
C ASP A 10 3.39 2.36 -10.39
N TYR A 11 3.47 1.73 -9.22
CA TYR A 11 2.81 2.20 -8.01
C TYR A 11 3.83 2.25 -6.89
N TYR A 12 3.60 3.14 -5.93
CA TYR A 12 4.46 3.30 -4.77
C TYR A 12 3.68 2.99 -3.49
N LEU A 13 4.29 2.18 -2.64
CA LEU A 13 3.67 1.77 -1.37
C LEU A 13 3.84 2.87 -0.34
N HIS A 14 2.74 3.17 0.34
CA HIS A 14 2.70 4.21 1.38
C HIS A 14 2.02 3.68 2.62
N SER A 15 2.29 4.33 3.75
CA SER A 15 1.54 4.11 4.98
C SER A 15 1.06 5.44 5.54
N LYS A 16 -0.05 5.41 6.24
CA LYS A 16 -0.67 6.59 6.82
C LYS A 16 -1.39 6.20 8.09
N GLN A 17 -1.35 7.07 9.11
CA GLN A 17 -2.13 6.86 10.31
C GLN A 17 -3.44 7.64 10.23
N CYS A 18 -4.53 6.95 10.55
CA CYS A 18 -5.84 7.56 10.60
C CYS A 18 -6.38 7.50 12.03
N THR A 19 -7.01 8.59 12.48
CA THR A 19 -7.69 8.60 13.77
C THR A 19 -9.14 8.18 13.55
N LEU A 20 -9.56 7.14 14.25
CA LEU A 20 -10.94 6.66 14.19
C LEU A 20 -11.86 7.54 15.04
N GLY A 21 -13.18 7.41 14.83
CA GLY A 21 -14.15 8.21 15.55
C GLY A 21 -14.15 8.00 17.06
N ASN A 22 -13.59 6.88 17.53
CA ASN A 22 -13.46 6.59 18.96
C ASN A 22 -12.14 7.08 19.56
N GLY A 23 -11.33 7.81 18.78
CA GLY A 23 -10.03 8.31 19.22
C GLY A 23 -8.88 7.35 19.02
N GLU A 24 -9.12 6.13 18.59
CA GLU A 24 -8.05 5.18 18.31
C GLU A 24 -7.36 5.52 16.99
N GLN A 25 -6.08 5.17 16.89
CA GLN A 25 -5.31 5.36 15.67
C GLN A 25 -5.17 4.03 14.95
N GLN A 26 -5.34 4.08 13.63
CA GLN A 26 -5.16 2.92 12.76
C GLN A 26 -4.16 3.26 11.68
N GLN A 27 -3.21 2.35 11.46
CA GLN A 27 -2.26 2.48 10.35
C GLN A 27 -2.85 1.78 9.13
N ILE A 28 -2.88 2.51 8.00
CA ILE A 28 -3.34 1.95 6.73
C ILE A 28 -2.20 1.97 5.74
N TYR A 29 -2.28 1.08 4.76
CA TYR A 29 -1.31 1.00 3.67
C TYR A 29 -2.04 1.21 2.36
N TYR A 30 -1.39 1.91 1.42
CA TYR A 30 -2.00 2.16 0.13
C TYR A 30 -0.94 2.31 -0.95
N PHE A 31 -1.35 2.12 -2.19
CA PHE A 31 -0.50 2.34 -3.35
C PHE A 31 -0.99 3.56 -4.12
N ALA A 32 -0.05 4.36 -4.60
CA ALA A 32 -0.36 5.53 -5.41
C ALA A 32 0.60 5.61 -6.59
N ARG A 33 0.16 6.28 -7.64
CA ARG A 33 0.98 6.46 -8.84
C ARG A 33 2.14 7.42 -8.60
N ASN A 34 2.03 8.29 -7.62
CA ASN A 34 3.07 9.24 -7.25
C ASN A 34 3.63 8.91 -5.88
N GLU A 35 4.93 9.03 -5.73
CA GLU A 35 5.57 8.81 -4.44
C GLU A 35 5.41 10.04 -3.57
N ARG A 36 4.97 9.83 -2.33
CA ARG A 36 4.87 10.87 -1.30
C ARG A 36 5.95 10.58 -0.25
N PRO A 37 7.05 11.35 -0.23
CA PRO A 37 8.22 10.98 0.59
C PRO A 37 7.93 10.80 2.07
N HIS A 38 6.99 11.58 2.61
CA HIS A 38 6.67 11.49 4.05
C HIS A 38 5.89 10.25 4.43
N GLU A 39 5.29 9.59 3.46
CA GLU A 39 4.46 8.41 3.71
C GLU A 39 5.00 7.16 3.01
N ALA A 40 5.98 7.31 2.13
CA ALA A 40 6.50 6.21 1.33
C ALA A 40 7.23 5.18 2.19
N LEU A 41 6.98 3.90 1.91
CA LEU A 41 7.68 2.79 2.56
C LEU A 41 8.73 2.23 1.61
N GLU A 42 9.84 1.78 2.18
CA GLU A 42 10.92 1.18 1.41
C GLU A 42 10.74 -0.32 1.21
N ALA A 43 9.88 -0.94 2.02
CA ALA A 43 9.68 -2.37 1.96
C ALA A 43 8.26 -2.73 2.38
N VAL A 44 7.82 -3.93 1.99
CA VAL A 44 6.53 -4.47 2.41
C VAL A 44 6.60 -4.77 3.91
N PRO A 45 5.61 -4.33 4.71
CA PRO A 45 5.59 -4.65 6.13
C PRO A 45 5.58 -6.14 6.39
N LYS A 46 6.17 -6.55 7.49
CA LYS A 46 6.21 -7.96 7.88
C LYS A 46 4.78 -8.48 8.04
N GLY A 47 4.53 -9.65 7.48
CA GLY A 47 3.21 -10.29 7.54
C GLY A 47 2.26 -9.85 6.44
N TYR A 48 2.73 -9.07 5.46
CA TYR A 48 1.92 -8.64 4.33
C TYR A 48 2.55 -9.07 3.01
N GLY A 49 1.70 -9.24 2.00
CA GLY A 49 2.13 -9.49 0.64
C GLY A 49 1.41 -8.57 -0.31
N ILE A 50 1.97 -8.39 -1.51
CA ILE A 50 1.35 -7.55 -2.54
C ILE A 50 0.46 -8.42 -3.41
N VAL A 51 -0.80 -7.99 -3.59
CA VAL A 51 -1.77 -8.65 -4.47
C VAL A 51 -2.30 -7.61 -5.44
N GLU A 52 -2.56 -8.01 -6.67
CA GLU A 52 -3.12 -7.13 -7.68
C GLU A 52 -4.57 -7.53 -7.98
N SER A 53 -5.42 -6.51 -8.15
CA SER A 53 -6.79 -6.74 -8.58
C SER A 53 -6.79 -7.24 -10.02
N GLN A 54 -7.49 -8.35 -10.29
CA GLN A 54 -7.54 -8.92 -11.63
C GLN A 54 -8.31 -8.02 -12.61
N LYS A 55 -9.24 -7.22 -12.08
CA LYS A 55 -10.06 -6.35 -12.93
C LYS A 55 -9.35 -5.06 -13.31
N THR A 56 -8.67 -4.43 -12.34
CA THR A 56 -8.10 -3.10 -12.53
C THR A 56 -6.59 -3.07 -12.57
N GLY A 57 -5.93 -4.12 -12.05
CA GLY A 57 -4.49 -4.14 -11.91
C GLY A 57 -3.98 -3.33 -10.73
N LEU A 58 -4.88 -2.79 -9.90
CA LEU A 58 -4.47 -2.03 -8.72
C LEU A 58 -3.85 -2.94 -7.68
N PRO A 59 -2.64 -2.62 -7.20
CA PRO A 59 -2.02 -3.40 -6.13
C PRO A 59 -2.59 -3.01 -4.77
N PHE A 60 -2.59 -3.97 -3.86
CA PHE A 60 -2.95 -3.72 -2.47
C PHE A 60 -2.21 -4.72 -1.59
N LEU A 61 -2.08 -4.40 -0.31
CA LEU A 61 -1.47 -5.32 0.64
C LEU A 61 -2.51 -6.24 1.23
N LYS A 62 -2.14 -7.50 1.33
CA LYS A 62 -2.96 -8.52 1.96
C LYS A 62 -2.16 -9.16 3.08
N ARG A 63 -2.79 -9.40 4.21
CA ARG A 63 -2.14 -10.07 5.32
C ARG A 63 -1.88 -11.53 4.94
N VAL A 64 -0.64 -11.96 5.06
CA VAL A 64 -0.21 -13.33 4.77
C VAL A 64 0.44 -13.91 6.01
N GLY A 65 -0.15 -14.89 6.60
CA GLY A 65 0.42 -15.52 7.79
C GLY A 65 -0.44 -15.51 9.00
#